data_02f556f46314cae040f0bf9cbf68c401
#
_entry.id   02f556f46314cae040f0bf9cbf68c401
#
_cell.length_a   1.000
_cell.length_b   1.000
_cell.length_c   1.000
_cell.angle_alpha   90.00
_cell.angle_beta   90.00
_cell.angle_gamma   90.00
#
_symmetry.space_group_name_H-M   'P 1'
#
loop_
_entity.id
_entity.type
_entity.pdbx_description
1 polymer ?
#
loop_
_entity_poly.entity_id
_entity_poly.type
_entity_poly.pdbx_seq_one_letter_code
_entity_poly.pdbx_strand_id
1 'polypeptide(L)'
;MINRHRRTVLWTSAAATAALAASGLAVGATAAQAAAGCRVDYAVTAQWGGGFTANVNLTNLGDPLNGWAVTWTFAAGQTVAQAWGAEITASGASVRAANVSYNGSLGTNASTSFGFNGTWNNSSNPVPTSFAVNGVTCTGGVTPTTGTPPTSAPPPSTPPPSSPPPSTPPPSTPPPTGGAIYAAPNGTAGAAGTQASPTTIAAAITRVGAGGTIYLRGGTYNLSQTVTVAAGNNGTSSARKNLYAYPGETPILNFSAMSEDPANRGLALNASYWHVRGIVVERAGDNGIFVGGSNNIIERTVTRFNRDTGLQLSRIASSTPRDQWPANNLMVSVESHDNADSDGEDADGFAAKLTVGGGNVFRYAVSHHNIDDGWDLYTKSDTGAIGTVTIEDSLAYSNGTLSNGTQNGNGDRNGFKLGGEDIAVNHTVRRTIAYRNGKHGFTYNRNPGTMTISNNLSIDNTERNFSFDAGTSVFRNNTSCRFAGSGSNDKTVGNVDGSNQFWSGSNGSRCSTYSGALAWSFTGDGRLTVTLGGRPVSL
;
A
#
# COMPACT_ATOMS: atom_id res chain seq x y z
N MET A 1 -54.91 23.97 -40.73
CA MET A 1 -55.38 25.34 -41.09
C MET A 1 -54.25 26.30 -40.75
N ILE A 2 -53.74 26.91 -41.83
CA ILE A 2 -53.34 28.34 -41.97
C ILE A 2 -52.14 28.75 -41.06
N ASN A 3 -50.99 28.92 -41.57
CA ASN A 3 -50.33 29.80 -42.59
C ASN A 3 -49.47 30.92 -41.97
N ARG A 4 -48.17 30.93 -42.32
CA ARG A 4 -47.35 32.07 -42.86
C ARG A 4 -47.07 33.26 -41.92
N HIS A 5 -45.93 33.89 -41.85
CA HIS A 5 -45.01 34.34 -42.87
C HIS A 5 -43.66 34.81 -42.29
N ARG A 6 -42.63 34.69 -43.09
CA ARG A 6 -41.31 35.36 -43.12
C ARG A 6 -41.38 36.88 -42.94
N ARG A 7 -40.29 37.45 -42.40
CA ARG A 7 -39.55 38.54 -43.10
C ARG A 7 -38.14 38.77 -42.55
N THR A 8 -37.22 38.68 -43.47
CA THR A 8 -35.82 39.15 -43.48
C THR A 8 -35.79 40.68 -43.67
N VAL A 9 -34.90 41.38 -42.98
CA VAL A 9 -34.44 42.72 -43.38
C VAL A 9 -32.93 42.80 -43.12
N LEU A 10 -32.16 42.89 -44.20
CA LEU A 10 -30.81 43.40 -44.30
C LEU A 10 -30.85 44.95 -44.34
N TRP A 11 -29.93 45.60 -43.64
CA TRP A 11 -29.42 46.93 -44.05
C TRP A 11 -27.92 47.02 -43.81
N THR A 12 -27.22 47.44 -44.86
CA THR A 12 -25.82 47.70 -45.03
C THR A 12 -25.48 49.18 -44.82
N SER A 13 -24.19 49.44 -44.61
CA SER A 13 -23.41 50.68 -44.84
C SER A 13 -23.28 51.65 -43.65
N ALA A 14 -22.20 52.33 -43.39
CA ALA A 14 -20.97 52.63 -44.11
C ALA A 14 -19.90 53.18 -43.15
N ALA A 15 -18.68 53.19 -43.59
CA ALA A 15 -17.46 53.64 -42.93
C ALA A 15 -17.42 55.14 -42.54
N ALA A 16 -16.71 55.43 -41.44
CA ALA A 16 -15.98 56.68 -41.27
C ALA A 16 -14.71 56.45 -40.45
N THR A 17 -13.60 56.65 -41.07
CA THR A 17 -12.23 56.72 -40.55
C THR A 17 -12.04 57.98 -39.71
N ALA A 18 -11.54 57.78 -38.46
CA ALA A 18 -10.83 58.85 -37.75
C ALA A 18 -9.57 58.25 -37.10
N ALA A 19 -8.44 58.59 -37.65
CA ALA A 19 -7.12 58.32 -37.10
C ALA A 19 -6.85 59.27 -35.94
N LEU A 20 -6.66 58.73 -34.73
CA LEU A 20 -6.05 59.43 -33.60
C LEU A 20 -4.83 58.63 -33.17
N ALA A 21 -3.66 59.16 -33.40
CA ALA A 21 -2.40 58.67 -32.86
C ALA A 21 -2.39 58.87 -31.35
N ALA A 22 -2.43 57.78 -30.61
CA ALA A 22 -2.10 57.74 -29.18
C ALA A 22 -0.82 56.91 -29.04
N SER A 23 0.28 57.57 -28.74
CA SER A 23 1.54 56.97 -28.30
C SER A 23 1.32 56.28 -26.96
N GLY A 24 0.98 54.99 -27.01
CA GLY A 24 0.90 54.11 -25.84
C GLY A 24 2.30 53.66 -25.44
N LEU A 25 2.76 54.10 -24.27
CA LEU A 25 3.86 53.44 -23.57
C LEU A 25 3.46 51.97 -23.34
N ALA A 26 4.13 51.07 -24.06
CA ALA A 26 4.14 49.65 -23.74
C ALA A 26 4.90 49.49 -22.42
N VAL A 27 4.17 49.45 -21.29
CA VAL A 27 4.69 48.90 -20.04
C VAL A 27 4.84 47.40 -20.31
N GLY A 28 6.05 46.97 -20.61
CA GLY A 28 6.40 45.58 -20.64
C GLY A 28 6.09 44.99 -19.27
N ALA A 29 5.04 44.17 -19.17
CA ALA A 29 4.86 43.30 -18.04
C ALA A 29 6.07 42.35 -18.03
N THR A 30 7.08 42.67 -17.22
CA THR A 30 8.10 41.71 -16.85
C THR A 30 7.34 40.57 -16.14
N ALA A 31 7.22 39.42 -16.79
CA ALA A 31 6.77 38.21 -16.12
C ALA A 31 7.62 38.09 -14.84
N ALA A 32 6.98 38.17 -13.72
CA ALA A 32 7.63 37.92 -12.44
C ALA A 32 8.26 36.53 -12.56
N GLN A 33 9.59 36.48 -12.58
CA GLN A 33 10.29 35.23 -12.63
C GLN A 33 10.03 34.57 -11.30
N ALA A 34 9.42 33.36 -11.34
CA ALA A 34 9.11 32.58 -10.16
C ALA A 34 10.32 32.52 -9.24
N ALA A 35 10.10 32.72 -7.94
CA ALA A 35 11.18 32.59 -6.97
C ALA A 35 11.68 31.15 -6.99
N ALA A 36 12.92 30.96 -7.41
CA ALA A 36 13.54 29.65 -7.49
C ALA A 36 14.30 29.39 -6.19
N GLY A 37 13.98 28.30 -5.52
CA GLY A 37 14.65 27.87 -4.30
C GLY A 37 14.49 26.37 -4.13
N CYS A 38 15.55 25.70 -3.69
CA CYS A 38 15.50 24.28 -3.37
C CYS A 38 16.52 23.92 -2.30
N ARG A 39 16.23 22.85 -1.58
CA ARG A 39 17.15 22.17 -0.70
C ARG A 39 17.22 20.71 -1.10
N VAL A 40 18.41 20.16 -1.16
CA VAL A 40 18.66 18.74 -1.40
C VAL A 40 19.48 18.19 -0.25
N ASP A 41 18.93 17.17 0.42
CA ASP A 41 19.63 16.38 1.43
C ASP A 41 20.02 15.04 0.80
N TYR A 42 21.31 14.77 0.68
CA TYR A 42 21.87 13.53 0.12
C TYR A 42 22.55 12.73 1.21
N ALA A 43 22.19 11.45 1.35
CA ALA A 43 22.77 10.56 2.35
C ALA A 43 23.16 9.21 1.74
N VAL A 44 24.39 8.76 1.96
CA VAL A 44 24.78 7.35 1.74
C VAL A 44 24.28 6.55 2.94
N THR A 45 23.28 5.71 2.71
CA THR A 45 22.59 4.96 3.77
C THR A 45 23.17 3.56 4.00
N ALA A 46 23.84 3.00 2.99
CA ALA A 46 24.59 1.75 3.08
C ALA A 46 25.77 1.77 2.12
N GLN A 47 26.86 1.08 2.48
CA GLN A 47 28.04 0.94 1.62
C GLN A 47 28.68 -0.43 1.85
N TRP A 48 29.07 -1.08 0.76
CA TRP A 48 29.72 -2.40 0.75
C TRP A 48 30.79 -2.45 -0.33
N GLY A 49 31.50 -3.57 -0.43
CA GLY A 49 32.51 -3.74 -1.48
C GLY A 49 31.92 -3.56 -2.88
N GLY A 50 32.32 -2.52 -3.59
CA GLY A 50 31.88 -2.18 -4.95
C GLY A 50 30.55 -1.49 -5.08
N GLY A 51 29.73 -1.34 -4.00
CA GLY A 51 28.41 -0.73 -4.08
C GLY A 51 28.05 0.17 -2.91
N PHE A 52 27.05 1.03 -3.11
CA PHE A 52 26.44 1.86 -2.07
C PHE A 52 24.98 2.15 -2.38
N THR A 53 24.22 2.47 -1.36
CA THR A 53 22.86 3.01 -1.47
C THR A 53 22.86 4.47 -1.07
N ALA A 54 22.22 5.32 -1.86
CA ALA A 54 22.01 6.72 -1.54
C ALA A 54 20.52 7.08 -1.56
N ASN A 55 20.12 7.91 -0.60
CA ASN A 55 18.83 8.58 -0.56
C ASN A 55 18.99 10.08 -0.79
N VAL A 56 18.08 10.63 -1.58
CA VAL A 56 18.04 12.05 -1.92
C VAL A 56 16.66 12.59 -1.56
N ASN A 57 16.61 13.60 -0.71
CA ASN A 57 15.40 14.32 -0.37
C ASN A 57 15.44 15.72 -0.98
N LEU A 58 14.47 16.04 -1.82
CA LEU A 58 14.28 17.33 -2.46
C LEU A 58 13.17 18.09 -1.74
N THR A 59 13.49 19.31 -1.26
CA THR A 59 12.48 20.28 -0.77
C THR A 59 12.42 21.46 -1.73
N ASN A 60 11.22 21.75 -2.22
CA ASN A 60 10.98 22.95 -3.01
C ASN A 60 10.77 24.15 -2.07
N LEU A 61 11.68 25.12 -2.12
CA LEU A 61 11.60 26.37 -1.35
C LEU A 61 11.10 27.56 -2.18
N GLY A 62 10.84 27.33 -3.48
CA GLY A 62 10.33 28.29 -4.43
C GLY A 62 8.84 28.09 -4.73
N ASP A 63 8.41 28.61 -5.87
CA ASP A 63 7.04 28.42 -6.35
C ASP A 63 6.72 26.94 -6.66
N PRO A 64 5.44 26.55 -6.67
CA PRO A 64 5.03 25.17 -6.95
C PRO A 64 5.59 24.65 -8.27
N LEU A 65 6.21 23.46 -8.25
CA LEU A 65 6.72 22.78 -9.43
C LEU A 65 5.67 21.80 -9.99
N ASN A 66 5.55 21.81 -11.31
CA ASN A 66 4.81 20.79 -12.06
C ASN A 66 5.81 20.01 -12.93
N GLY A 67 6.55 19.13 -12.29
CA GLY A 67 7.70 18.42 -12.82
C GLY A 67 9.02 18.96 -12.25
N TRP A 68 9.88 18.04 -11.81
CA TRP A 68 11.20 18.37 -11.29
C TRP A 68 12.27 17.44 -11.87
N ALA A 69 13.48 17.98 -11.99
CA ALA A 69 14.68 17.22 -12.30
C ALA A 69 15.83 17.71 -11.44
N VAL A 70 16.39 16.82 -10.62
CA VAL A 70 17.59 17.08 -9.83
C VAL A 70 18.81 16.66 -10.62
N THR A 71 19.83 17.50 -10.65
CA THR A 71 21.11 17.21 -11.31
C THR A 71 22.28 17.36 -10.33
N TRP A 72 23.29 16.48 -10.46
CA TRP A 72 24.54 16.54 -9.70
C TRP A 72 25.69 15.89 -10.49
N THR A 73 26.91 16.03 -9.97
CA THR A 73 28.09 15.37 -10.54
C THR A 73 28.83 14.60 -9.46
N PHE A 74 29.17 13.36 -9.74
CA PHE A 74 30.02 12.56 -8.88
C PHE A 74 31.51 12.94 -9.02
N ALA A 75 32.23 12.96 -7.91
CA ALA A 75 33.63 13.42 -7.88
C ALA A 75 34.67 12.27 -7.94
N ALA A 76 34.26 11.00 -7.70
CA ALA A 76 35.21 9.90 -7.52
C ALA A 76 34.86 8.64 -8.36
N GLY A 77 34.23 8.84 -9.53
CA GLY A 77 33.90 7.75 -10.45
C GLY A 77 32.72 6.86 -10.00
N GLN A 78 31.88 7.35 -9.09
CA GLN A 78 30.63 6.68 -8.72
C GLN A 78 29.71 6.60 -9.94
N THR A 79 28.88 5.55 -9.99
CA THR A 79 27.82 5.39 -11.01
C THR A 79 26.48 5.03 -10.36
N VAL A 80 25.39 5.24 -11.07
CA VAL A 80 24.07 4.75 -10.66
C VAL A 80 23.78 3.43 -11.36
N ALA A 81 23.39 2.40 -10.60
CA ALA A 81 23.07 1.07 -11.12
C ALA A 81 21.54 0.82 -11.13
N GLN A 82 20.82 1.26 -10.11
CA GLN A 82 19.37 1.08 -9.97
C GLN A 82 18.79 2.25 -9.20
N ALA A 83 17.60 2.73 -9.61
CA ALA A 83 16.95 3.86 -8.95
C ALA A 83 15.48 3.57 -8.66
N TRP A 84 14.92 4.29 -7.68
CA TRP A 84 13.50 4.29 -7.33
C TRP A 84 13.03 5.69 -6.95
N GLY A 85 11.77 6.00 -7.24
CA GLY A 85 11.18 7.33 -6.98
C GLY A 85 11.64 8.44 -7.95
N ALA A 86 12.53 8.13 -8.89
CA ALA A 86 12.93 9.00 -9.99
C ALA A 86 13.38 8.19 -11.21
N GLU A 87 13.24 8.77 -12.39
CA GLU A 87 13.90 8.29 -13.61
C GLU A 87 15.30 8.88 -13.65
N ILE A 88 16.34 8.03 -13.52
CA ILE A 88 17.72 8.48 -13.50
C ILE A 88 18.41 8.21 -14.85
N THR A 89 19.02 9.23 -15.40
CA THR A 89 19.93 9.15 -16.54
C THR A 89 21.32 9.66 -16.13
N ALA A 90 22.37 8.96 -16.55
CA ALA A 90 23.74 9.34 -16.28
C ALA A 90 24.55 9.45 -17.57
N SER A 91 25.42 10.45 -17.67
CA SER A 91 26.40 10.62 -18.74
C SER A 91 27.76 10.89 -18.09
N GLY A 92 28.61 9.87 -18.04
CA GLY A 92 29.82 9.91 -17.26
C GLY A 92 29.56 10.13 -15.77
N ALA A 93 30.18 11.16 -15.19
CA ALA A 93 29.96 11.51 -13.79
C ALA A 93 28.69 12.36 -13.55
N SER A 94 28.09 12.92 -14.59
CA SER A 94 26.89 13.75 -14.46
C SER A 94 25.62 12.92 -14.39
N VAL A 95 24.79 13.20 -13.41
CA VAL A 95 23.54 12.47 -13.16
C VAL A 95 22.35 13.44 -13.19
N ARG A 96 21.25 12.99 -13.79
CA ARG A 96 19.95 13.66 -13.81
C ARG A 96 18.89 12.69 -13.30
N ALA A 97 18.21 13.04 -12.23
CA ALA A 97 17.05 12.34 -11.68
C ALA A 97 15.80 13.18 -11.94
N ALA A 98 14.87 12.69 -12.76
CA ALA A 98 13.60 13.35 -13.03
C ALA A 98 12.47 12.69 -12.24
N ASN A 99 11.40 13.44 -11.98
CA ASN A 99 10.19 12.90 -11.36
C ASN A 99 9.59 11.77 -12.18
N VAL A 100 8.93 10.85 -11.49
CA VAL A 100 8.02 9.87 -12.07
C VAL A 100 6.58 10.42 -12.09
N SER A 101 5.66 9.73 -12.74
CA SER A 101 4.30 10.20 -13.00
C SER A 101 3.49 10.63 -11.76
N TYR A 102 3.83 10.14 -10.59
CA TYR A 102 3.07 10.35 -9.35
C TYR A 102 3.67 11.39 -8.39
N ASN A 103 4.90 11.85 -8.60
CA ASN A 103 5.58 12.79 -7.70
C ASN A 103 6.07 14.07 -8.37
N GLY A 104 5.60 14.36 -9.58
CA GLY A 104 6.01 15.53 -10.33
C GLY A 104 5.48 16.86 -9.80
N SER A 105 4.34 16.85 -9.09
CA SER A 105 3.76 18.07 -8.51
C SER A 105 4.32 18.29 -7.11
N LEU A 106 5.04 19.39 -6.90
CA LEU A 106 5.70 19.71 -5.64
C LEU A 106 5.42 21.15 -5.24
N GLY A 107 4.51 21.35 -4.29
CA GLY A 107 4.13 22.66 -3.76
C GLY A 107 5.29 23.36 -3.05
N THR A 108 5.15 24.67 -2.79
CA THR A 108 6.11 25.43 -1.97
C THR A 108 6.25 24.82 -0.57
N ASN A 109 7.47 24.64 -0.09
CA ASN A 109 7.84 23.94 1.14
C ASN A 109 7.46 22.46 1.20
N ALA A 110 6.97 21.86 0.10
CA ALA A 110 6.77 20.43 0.00
C ALA A 110 8.07 19.70 -0.35
N SER A 111 8.16 18.44 0.07
CA SER A 111 9.32 17.58 -0.17
C SER A 111 8.92 16.30 -0.89
N THR A 112 9.85 15.78 -1.68
CA THR A 112 9.79 14.45 -2.27
C THR A 112 11.14 13.76 -2.12
N SER A 113 11.16 12.44 -2.14
CA SER A 113 12.40 11.68 -2.02
C SER A 113 12.52 10.64 -3.12
N PHE A 114 13.75 10.35 -3.49
CA PHE A 114 14.13 9.25 -4.35
C PHE A 114 15.44 8.63 -3.85
N GLY A 115 15.77 7.45 -4.34
CA GLY A 115 17.01 6.81 -3.98
C GLY A 115 17.58 5.98 -5.11
N PHE A 116 18.82 5.51 -4.90
CA PHE A 116 19.46 4.65 -5.88
C PHE A 116 20.55 3.79 -5.25
N ASN A 117 20.82 2.64 -5.87
CA ASN A 117 22.04 1.88 -5.67
C ASN A 117 23.09 2.34 -6.69
N GLY A 118 24.28 2.57 -6.23
CA GLY A 118 25.41 2.97 -7.07
C GLY A 118 26.62 2.07 -6.90
N THR A 119 27.60 2.24 -7.77
CA THR A 119 28.93 1.61 -7.64
C THR A 119 29.98 2.66 -7.29
N TRP A 120 31.04 2.25 -6.61
CA TRP A 120 32.18 3.07 -6.22
C TRP A 120 33.50 2.29 -6.29
N ASN A 121 34.60 2.98 -6.21
CA ASN A 121 35.95 2.43 -6.43
C ASN A 121 36.55 1.73 -5.21
N ASN A 122 35.81 1.50 -4.12
CA ASN A 122 36.25 0.97 -2.83
C ASN A 122 37.33 1.82 -2.11
N SER A 123 37.59 3.03 -2.59
CA SER A 123 38.59 3.94 -2.01
C SER A 123 37.97 5.24 -1.52
N SER A 124 37.06 5.84 -2.32
CA SER A 124 36.43 7.12 -2.00
C SER A 124 35.02 7.20 -2.52
N ASN A 125 34.06 7.54 -1.66
CA ASN A 125 32.65 7.76 -1.99
C ASN A 125 32.15 9.10 -1.43
N PRO A 126 32.69 10.23 -1.92
CA PRO A 126 32.29 11.54 -1.42
C PRO A 126 30.85 11.88 -1.84
N VAL A 127 30.15 12.57 -0.95
CA VAL A 127 28.83 13.16 -1.25
C VAL A 127 29.01 14.28 -2.30
N PRO A 128 28.12 14.36 -3.33
CA PRO A 128 28.13 15.48 -4.26
C PRO A 128 28.01 16.83 -3.55
N THR A 129 28.79 17.80 -3.97
CA THR A 129 28.89 19.11 -3.28
C THR A 129 27.88 20.14 -3.79
N SER A 130 27.21 19.88 -4.92
CA SER A 130 26.25 20.80 -5.54
C SER A 130 25.13 20.04 -6.21
N PHE A 131 23.92 20.57 -6.06
CA PHE A 131 22.71 20.07 -6.72
C PHE A 131 21.99 21.23 -7.39
N ALA A 132 21.29 20.94 -8.50
CA ALA A 132 20.40 21.90 -9.12
C ALA A 132 19.05 21.22 -9.41
N VAL A 133 17.97 21.98 -9.31
CA VAL A 133 16.60 21.56 -9.64
C VAL A 133 16.10 22.39 -10.82
N ASN A 134 15.71 21.73 -11.90
CA ASN A 134 15.29 22.36 -13.15
C ASN A 134 16.29 23.43 -13.66
N GLY A 135 17.59 23.18 -13.46
CA GLY A 135 18.67 24.10 -13.85
C GLY A 135 18.99 25.22 -12.84
N VAL A 136 18.26 25.33 -11.73
CA VAL A 136 18.50 26.30 -10.67
C VAL A 136 19.29 25.65 -9.53
N THR A 137 20.43 26.21 -9.20
CA THR A 137 21.28 25.71 -8.11
C THR A 137 20.57 25.83 -6.77
N CYS A 138 20.54 24.73 -6.01
CA CYS A 138 19.95 24.70 -4.67
C CYS A 138 20.82 25.48 -3.69
N THR A 139 20.20 26.36 -2.92
CA THR A 139 20.88 27.18 -1.88
C THR A 139 20.84 26.56 -0.49
N GLY A 140 20.06 25.48 -0.29
CA GLY A 140 19.99 24.71 0.94
C GLY A 140 21.22 23.81 1.09
N GLY A 141 21.79 23.75 2.31
CA GLY A 141 23.05 23.08 2.57
C GLY A 141 22.99 21.56 2.43
N VAL A 142 24.08 21.01 1.92
CA VAL A 142 24.40 19.60 1.97
C VAL A 142 24.86 19.28 3.39
N THR A 143 24.18 18.43 4.13
CA THR A 143 24.65 17.96 5.44
C THR A 143 25.33 16.60 5.24
N PRO A 144 26.67 16.51 5.30
CA PRO A 144 27.37 15.23 5.27
C PRO A 144 27.20 14.51 6.60
N THR A 145 26.55 13.37 6.61
CA THR A 145 26.63 12.44 7.74
C THR A 145 27.78 11.47 7.49
N THR A 146 28.94 11.72 8.09
CA THR A 146 30.07 10.79 8.13
C THR A 146 29.81 9.72 9.20
N GLY A 147 29.36 8.55 8.79
CA GLY A 147 29.38 7.35 9.62
C GLY A 147 30.75 6.67 9.49
N THR A 148 31.44 6.48 10.59
CA THR A 148 32.71 5.74 10.69
C THR A 148 32.47 4.25 10.37
N PRO A 149 33.37 3.59 9.60
CA PRO A 149 33.18 2.17 9.27
C PRO A 149 33.51 1.27 10.47
N PRO A 150 32.77 0.19 10.73
CA PRO A 150 33.25 -0.84 11.64
C PRO A 150 34.25 -1.76 10.97
N THR A 151 35.32 -2.04 11.67
CA THR A 151 36.40 -2.96 11.33
C THR A 151 35.90 -4.40 11.19
N SER A 152 36.43 -5.07 10.17
CA SER A 152 36.10 -6.45 9.79
C SER A 152 36.61 -7.49 10.79
N ALA A 153 35.77 -8.50 11.10
CA ALA A 153 36.18 -9.78 11.67
C ALA A 153 35.88 -10.90 10.68
N PRO A 154 36.67 -12.00 10.65
CA PRO A 154 36.62 -13.01 9.60
C PRO A 154 35.43 -13.98 9.71
N PRO A 155 35.05 -14.68 8.62
CA PRO A 155 33.78 -15.37 8.53
C PRO A 155 33.77 -16.76 9.18
N PRO A 156 32.70 -17.18 9.82
CA PRO A 156 32.43 -18.58 10.12
C PRO A 156 31.59 -19.24 9.01
N SER A 157 31.82 -20.53 8.84
CA SER A 157 31.29 -21.47 7.86
C SER A 157 29.76 -21.57 7.82
N THR A 158 29.25 -21.78 6.60
CA THR A 158 27.84 -21.90 6.19
C THR A 158 27.10 -23.10 6.76
N PRO A 159 25.84 -22.94 7.22
CA PRO A 159 24.77 -23.94 7.19
C PRO A 159 23.81 -23.72 5.99
N PRO A 160 22.96 -24.71 5.63
CA PRO A 160 22.17 -24.71 4.41
C PRO A 160 20.98 -23.73 4.43
N PRO A 161 20.35 -23.45 3.28
CA PRO A 161 19.49 -22.28 3.09
C PRO A 161 18.17 -22.39 3.83
N SER A 162 18.00 -21.53 4.81
CA SER A 162 16.71 -21.21 5.42
C SER A 162 16.12 -19.99 4.71
N SER A 163 14.80 -19.94 4.69
CA SER A 163 13.90 -18.91 4.12
C SER A 163 14.47 -17.48 4.04
N PRO A 164 14.11 -16.68 3.02
CA PRO A 164 14.59 -15.31 2.92
C PRO A 164 14.25 -14.49 4.16
N PRO A 165 15.18 -13.66 4.68
CA PRO A 165 14.91 -12.83 5.83
C PRO A 165 13.85 -11.77 5.50
N PRO A 166 13.04 -11.34 6.49
CA PRO A 166 12.07 -10.26 6.28
C PRO A 166 12.79 -8.99 5.82
N SER A 167 12.27 -8.40 4.74
CA SER A 167 12.78 -7.14 4.20
C SER A 167 12.75 -6.04 5.25
N THR A 168 13.91 -5.46 5.56
CA THR A 168 14.03 -4.32 6.46
C THR A 168 13.21 -3.13 5.94
N PRO A 169 12.40 -2.46 6.78
CA PRO A 169 11.67 -1.27 6.38
C PRO A 169 12.63 -0.13 5.97
N PRO A 170 12.27 0.68 4.96
CA PRO A 170 13.05 1.85 4.61
C PRO A 170 13.05 2.89 5.74
N PRO A 171 14.10 3.72 5.87
CA PRO A 171 14.19 4.74 6.89
C PRO A 171 13.06 5.76 6.74
N SER A 172 12.28 5.90 7.80
CA SER A 172 11.18 6.86 7.90
C SER A 172 11.71 8.24 8.25
N THR A 173 10.97 9.25 7.88
CA THR A 173 11.13 10.66 8.24
C THR A 173 11.49 10.87 9.73
N PRO A 174 12.34 11.86 10.06
CA PRO A 174 12.60 12.24 11.45
C PRO A 174 11.31 12.54 12.21
N PRO A 175 11.25 12.27 13.53
CA PRO A 175 10.07 12.57 14.33
C PRO A 175 9.68 14.05 14.19
N PRO A 176 8.41 14.39 14.06
CA PRO A 176 7.97 15.76 14.16
C PRO A 176 8.35 16.31 15.54
N THR A 177 8.81 17.56 15.59
CA THR A 177 9.26 18.28 16.78
C THR A 177 8.11 18.67 17.74
N GLY A 178 7.07 17.87 17.84
CA GLY A 178 5.94 18.07 18.75
C GLY A 178 5.61 16.76 19.45
N GLY A 179 6.04 16.63 20.70
CA GLY A 179 5.45 15.74 21.70
C GLY A 179 5.18 14.29 21.33
N ALA A 180 6.07 13.59 20.62
CA ALA A 180 5.91 12.16 20.36
C ALA A 180 5.93 11.36 21.67
N ILE A 181 5.05 10.35 21.76
CA ILE A 181 4.99 9.41 22.87
C ILE A 181 5.70 8.12 22.46
N TYR A 182 6.61 7.64 23.29
CA TYR A 182 7.33 6.39 23.02
C TYR A 182 6.81 5.27 23.92
N ALA A 183 6.50 4.14 23.32
CA ALA A 183 6.18 2.90 24.03
C ALA A 183 7.21 1.83 23.69
N ALA A 184 7.52 0.96 24.66
CA ALA A 184 8.50 -0.12 24.50
C ALA A 184 8.02 -1.41 25.17
N PRO A 185 8.56 -2.61 24.80
CA PRO A 185 8.20 -3.86 25.44
C PRO A 185 8.37 -3.86 26.96
N ASN A 186 9.35 -3.14 27.46
CA ASN A 186 9.65 -2.96 28.89
C ASN A 186 9.11 -1.62 29.45
N GLY A 187 8.30 -0.89 28.70
CA GLY A 187 7.69 0.36 29.14
C GLY A 187 6.74 0.17 30.32
N THR A 188 6.63 1.18 31.17
CA THR A 188 5.71 1.16 32.32
C THR A 188 4.61 2.21 32.16
N ALA A 189 3.39 1.90 32.63
CA ALA A 189 2.23 2.77 32.43
C ALA A 189 2.41 4.20 33.00
N GLY A 190 3.15 4.33 34.12
CA GLY A 190 3.45 5.61 34.77
C GLY A 190 4.63 6.38 34.18
N ALA A 191 5.38 5.78 33.25
CA ALA A 191 6.55 6.44 32.65
C ALA A 191 6.15 7.67 31.83
N ALA A 192 7.09 8.61 31.66
CA ALA A 192 6.85 9.88 30.97
C ALA A 192 6.46 9.70 29.49
N GLY A 193 6.82 8.59 28.86
CA GLY A 193 6.58 8.35 27.43
C GLY A 193 7.61 9.04 26.54
N THR A 194 8.75 9.42 27.08
CA THR A 194 9.90 9.89 26.31
C THR A 194 10.70 8.71 25.76
N GLN A 195 11.60 8.95 24.83
CA GLN A 195 12.47 7.91 24.28
C GLN A 195 13.35 7.25 25.36
N ALA A 196 13.82 8.04 26.36
CA ALA A 196 14.62 7.53 27.48
C ALA A 196 13.77 6.87 28.58
N SER A 197 12.47 7.16 28.65
CA SER A 197 11.53 6.63 29.64
C SER A 197 10.22 6.26 28.97
N PRO A 198 10.22 5.18 28.15
CA PRO A 198 9.06 4.79 27.35
C PRO A 198 7.93 4.24 28.23
N THR A 199 6.69 4.43 27.76
CA THR A 199 5.48 3.96 28.43
C THR A 199 4.98 2.64 27.82
N THR A 200 3.84 2.13 28.30
CA THR A 200 3.12 1.02 27.65
C THR A 200 2.30 1.50 26.44
N ILE A 201 1.97 0.59 25.51
CA ILE A 201 1.11 0.91 24.35
C ILE A 201 -0.24 1.48 24.82
N ALA A 202 -0.89 0.85 25.80
CA ALA A 202 -2.20 1.26 26.30
C ALA A 202 -2.16 2.69 26.89
N ALA A 203 -1.13 3.01 27.68
CA ALA A 203 -0.95 4.34 28.25
C ALA A 203 -0.62 5.38 27.16
N ALA A 204 0.12 5.02 26.11
CA ALA A 204 0.40 5.90 24.99
C ALA A 204 -0.88 6.21 24.20
N ILE A 205 -1.71 5.21 23.89
CA ILE A 205 -2.99 5.36 23.20
C ILE A 205 -3.94 6.31 23.95
N THR A 206 -3.96 6.22 25.29
CA THR A 206 -4.80 7.09 26.12
C THR A 206 -4.32 8.55 26.10
N ARG A 207 -2.99 8.78 26.03
CA ARG A 207 -2.37 10.10 26.15
C ARG A 207 -2.24 10.86 24.84
N VAL A 208 -2.19 10.17 23.70
CA VAL A 208 -1.94 10.81 22.41
C VAL A 208 -3.11 11.72 22.01
N GLY A 209 -2.81 13.00 21.73
CA GLY A 209 -3.75 13.96 21.20
C GLY A 209 -3.93 13.85 19.68
N ALA A 210 -4.88 14.59 19.12
CA ALA A 210 -5.06 14.70 17.67
C ALA A 210 -3.78 15.28 17.03
N GLY A 211 -3.34 14.68 15.91
CA GLY A 211 -2.08 15.01 15.24
C GLY A 211 -0.83 14.42 15.91
N GLY A 212 -0.96 13.83 17.11
CA GLY A 212 0.15 13.24 17.85
C GLY A 212 0.58 11.89 17.29
N THR A 213 1.80 11.49 17.63
CA THR A 213 2.41 10.23 17.19
C THR A 213 2.88 9.40 18.38
N ILE A 214 2.49 8.13 18.39
CA ILE A 214 3.04 7.10 19.25
C ILE A 214 4.09 6.34 18.44
N TYR A 215 5.32 6.29 18.92
CA TYR A 215 6.36 5.42 18.38
C TYR A 215 6.50 4.17 19.23
N LEU A 216 6.28 3.03 18.62
CA LEU A 216 6.57 1.72 19.22
C LEU A 216 8.03 1.36 18.95
N ARG A 217 8.79 1.16 20.01
CA ARG A 217 10.18 0.66 19.93
C ARG A 217 10.16 -0.81 19.51
N GLY A 218 11.19 -1.22 18.80
CA GLY A 218 11.36 -2.59 18.35
C GLY A 218 11.41 -3.62 19.47
N GLY A 219 11.14 -4.87 19.13
CA GLY A 219 11.09 -6.00 20.02
C GLY A 219 9.68 -6.54 20.23
N THR A 220 9.58 -7.61 21.04
CA THR A 220 8.33 -8.33 21.24
C THR A 220 7.59 -7.80 22.46
N TYR A 221 6.38 -7.31 22.23
CA TYR A 221 5.40 -6.95 23.27
C TYR A 221 4.56 -8.18 23.58
N ASN A 222 4.85 -8.86 24.69
CA ASN A 222 4.06 -10.01 25.15
C ASN A 222 2.79 -9.51 25.83
N LEU A 223 1.66 -9.72 25.18
CA LEU A 223 0.37 -9.18 25.54
C LEU A 223 -0.62 -10.32 25.83
N SER A 224 -1.40 -10.18 26.90
CA SER A 224 -2.43 -11.16 27.31
C SER A 224 -3.85 -10.61 27.17
N GLN A 225 -4.00 -9.39 26.67
CA GLN A 225 -5.28 -8.72 26.47
C GLN A 225 -5.25 -7.90 25.19
N THR A 226 -6.41 -7.70 24.59
CA THR A 226 -6.60 -6.85 23.40
C THR A 226 -6.05 -5.45 23.63
N VAL A 227 -5.22 -4.97 22.71
CA VAL A 227 -4.84 -3.56 22.64
C VAL A 227 -5.97 -2.80 21.98
N THR A 228 -6.70 -2.01 22.75
CA THR A 228 -7.90 -1.32 22.27
C THR A 228 -7.65 0.17 22.06
N VAL A 229 -7.88 0.65 20.83
CA VAL A 229 -8.12 2.06 20.54
C VAL A 229 -9.64 2.29 20.60
N ALA A 230 -10.12 2.78 21.73
CA ALA A 230 -11.55 2.86 22.02
C ALA A 230 -12.31 3.78 21.06
N ALA A 231 -13.58 3.48 20.81
CA ALA A 231 -14.48 4.37 20.10
C ALA A 231 -14.49 5.76 20.76
N GLY A 232 -14.47 6.82 19.94
CA GLY A 232 -14.37 8.20 20.42
C GLY A 232 -12.93 8.69 20.66
N ASN A 233 -11.92 7.83 20.72
CA ASN A 233 -10.51 8.23 20.76
C ASN A 233 -10.01 8.64 19.35
N ASN A 234 -10.75 9.50 18.68
CA ASN A 234 -10.54 9.82 17.27
C ASN A 234 -9.40 10.84 17.05
N GLY A 235 -8.75 10.75 15.88
CA GLY A 235 -8.11 11.88 15.25
C GLY A 235 -9.12 12.74 14.48
N THR A 236 -8.62 13.55 13.56
CA THR A 236 -9.44 14.30 12.59
C THR A 236 -8.89 14.12 11.18
N SER A 237 -9.62 14.54 10.17
CA SER A 237 -9.17 14.48 8.77
C SER A 237 -7.87 15.27 8.53
N SER A 238 -7.66 16.36 9.26
CA SER A 238 -6.45 17.21 9.19
C SER A 238 -5.39 16.88 10.24
N ALA A 239 -5.73 16.08 11.28
CA ALA A 239 -4.85 15.76 12.40
C ALA A 239 -5.07 14.32 12.88
N ARG A 240 -4.62 13.35 12.07
CA ARG A 240 -4.69 11.92 12.42
C ARG A 240 -3.85 11.64 13.66
N LYS A 241 -4.29 10.67 14.45
CA LYS A 241 -3.44 10.06 15.48
C LYS A 241 -2.62 8.93 14.85
N ASN A 242 -1.38 8.82 15.23
CA ASN A 242 -0.44 7.90 14.60
C ASN A 242 0.07 6.85 15.59
N LEU A 243 0.07 5.58 15.18
CA LEU A 243 0.69 4.47 15.88
C LEU A 243 1.72 3.83 14.96
N TYR A 244 2.97 4.21 15.11
CA TYR A 244 4.04 3.87 14.17
C TYR A 244 5.14 3.04 14.82
N ALA A 245 5.69 2.11 14.07
CA ALA A 245 7.00 1.60 14.40
C ALA A 245 8.03 2.73 14.45
N TYR A 246 8.94 2.70 15.43
CA TYR A 246 10.07 3.61 15.43
C TYR A 246 10.95 3.33 14.19
N PRO A 247 11.48 4.37 13.55
CA PRO A 247 12.29 4.21 12.35
C PRO A 247 13.38 3.15 12.43
N GLY A 248 13.38 2.21 11.49
CA GLY A 248 14.33 1.11 11.43
C GLY A 248 14.13 0.00 12.46
N GLU A 249 13.06 0.05 13.26
CA GLU A 249 12.72 -0.96 14.26
C GLU A 249 11.43 -1.72 13.88
N THR A 250 11.32 -2.95 14.37
CA THR A 250 10.15 -3.81 14.14
C THR A 250 9.50 -4.17 15.47
N PRO A 251 8.43 -3.48 15.86
CA PRO A 251 7.62 -3.89 17.01
C PRO A 251 6.72 -5.07 16.64
N ILE A 252 6.72 -6.10 17.48
CA ILE A 252 5.90 -7.30 17.35
C ILE A 252 4.91 -7.34 18.52
N LEU A 253 3.64 -7.15 18.25
CA LEU A 253 2.56 -7.33 19.21
C LEU A 253 2.20 -8.81 19.24
N ASN A 254 2.69 -9.54 20.22
CA ASN A 254 2.52 -10.97 20.35
C ASN A 254 1.47 -11.28 21.43
N PHE A 255 0.41 -11.96 21.01
CA PHE A 255 -0.74 -12.30 21.85
C PHE A 255 -0.82 -13.80 22.16
N SER A 256 0.28 -14.52 22.12
CA SER A 256 0.32 -15.98 22.33
C SER A 256 -0.21 -16.46 23.71
N ALA A 257 -0.37 -15.54 24.66
CA ALA A 257 -0.99 -15.82 25.95
C ALA A 257 -2.53 -15.87 25.91
N MET A 258 -3.15 -15.48 24.78
CA MET A 258 -4.60 -15.55 24.60
C MET A 258 -5.04 -16.95 24.17
N SER A 259 -6.19 -17.42 24.68
CA SER A 259 -6.92 -18.55 24.12
C SER A 259 -7.68 -18.12 22.87
N GLU A 260 -8.04 -19.09 22.04
CA GLU A 260 -8.99 -18.87 20.94
C GLU A 260 -10.37 -18.55 21.51
N ASP A 261 -10.86 -17.33 21.24
CA ASP A 261 -12.14 -16.81 21.70
C ASP A 261 -12.45 -15.52 20.91
N PRO A 262 -13.68 -15.30 20.41
CA PRO A 262 -14.07 -14.12 19.62
C PRO A 262 -13.87 -12.76 20.32
N ALA A 263 -13.67 -12.74 21.62
CA ALA A 263 -13.34 -11.52 22.39
C ALA A 263 -11.83 -11.20 22.38
N ASN A 264 -10.98 -12.15 22.03
CA ASN A 264 -9.53 -12.09 22.18
C ASN A 264 -8.81 -11.55 20.93
N ARG A 265 -9.24 -10.39 20.43
CA ARG A 265 -8.61 -9.68 19.32
C ARG A 265 -7.21 -9.19 19.69
N GLY A 266 -6.33 -9.08 18.73
CA GLY A 266 -5.01 -8.50 18.94
C GLY A 266 -5.09 -6.97 19.11
N LEU A 267 -5.12 -6.23 18.02
CA LEU A 267 -5.32 -4.78 18.01
C LEU A 267 -6.76 -4.45 17.57
N ALA A 268 -7.58 -3.89 18.46
CA ALA A 268 -8.93 -3.41 18.14
C ALA A 268 -8.92 -1.90 17.89
N LEU A 269 -9.01 -1.48 16.63
CA LEU A 269 -9.04 -0.09 16.19
C LEU A 269 -10.50 0.36 16.02
N ASN A 270 -11.15 0.74 17.13
CA ASN A 270 -12.56 1.15 17.17
C ASN A 270 -12.73 2.66 16.94
N ALA A 271 -11.65 3.43 16.91
CA ALA A 271 -11.64 4.86 16.65
C ALA A 271 -11.44 5.17 15.17
N SER A 272 -11.70 6.42 14.80
CA SER A 272 -11.56 6.93 13.44
C SER A 272 -10.38 7.89 13.30
N TYR A 273 -9.88 8.04 12.03
CA TYR A 273 -8.77 8.93 11.70
C TYR A 273 -7.46 8.57 12.40
N TRP A 274 -7.17 7.29 12.53
CA TRP A 274 -5.86 6.79 12.92
C TRP A 274 -5.03 6.38 11.71
N HIS A 275 -3.72 6.40 11.89
CA HIS A 275 -2.75 5.79 10.97
C HIS A 275 -1.87 4.83 11.75
N VAL A 276 -1.99 3.55 11.44
CA VAL A 276 -1.19 2.46 12.02
C VAL A 276 -0.15 2.05 10.99
N ARG A 277 1.15 2.01 11.37
CA ARG A 277 2.21 1.75 10.39
C ARG A 277 3.37 0.93 10.93
N GLY A 278 3.77 -0.08 10.15
CA GLY A 278 5.05 -0.79 10.31
C GLY A 278 5.11 -1.76 11.48
N ILE A 279 3.97 -2.22 11.99
CA ILE A 279 3.89 -3.15 13.11
C ILE A 279 3.58 -4.57 12.65
N VAL A 280 3.99 -5.55 13.45
CA VAL A 280 3.58 -6.96 13.32
C VAL A 280 2.58 -7.28 14.42
N VAL A 281 1.47 -7.93 14.07
CA VAL A 281 0.46 -8.42 15.02
C VAL A 281 0.31 -9.92 14.84
N GLU A 282 0.58 -10.67 15.90
CA GLU A 282 0.62 -12.13 15.79
C GLU A 282 0.00 -12.84 16.98
N ARG A 283 -0.55 -14.04 16.71
CA ARG A 283 -1.02 -15.02 17.71
C ARG A 283 -2.17 -14.53 18.58
N ALA A 284 -2.99 -13.62 18.06
CA ALA A 284 -4.25 -13.26 18.72
C ALA A 284 -5.19 -14.46 18.81
N GLY A 285 -6.04 -14.49 19.82
CA GLY A 285 -7.04 -15.54 20.01
C GLY A 285 -8.26 -15.42 19.10
N ASP A 286 -8.36 -14.31 18.37
CA ASP A 286 -9.36 -13.97 17.34
C ASP A 286 -8.62 -13.18 16.23
N ASN A 287 -9.24 -12.16 15.65
CA ASN A 287 -8.62 -11.36 14.60
C ASN A 287 -7.28 -10.71 15.05
N GLY A 288 -6.28 -10.70 14.19
CA GLY A 288 -5.03 -10.00 14.45
C GLY A 288 -5.25 -8.50 14.61
N ILE A 289 -5.80 -7.85 13.60
CA ILE A 289 -6.24 -6.45 13.64
C ILE A 289 -7.74 -6.41 13.34
N PHE A 290 -8.52 -5.87 14.26
CA PHE A 290 -9.94 -5.58 14.06
C PHE A 290 -10.14 -4.08 13.84
N VAL A 291 -10.83 -3.69 12.77
CA VAL A 291 -11.11 -2.30 12.41
C VAL A 291 -12.61 -2.04 12.53
N GLY A 292 -13.02 -1.42 13.63
CA GLY A 292 -14.40 -1.00 13.90
C GLY A 292 -14.67 0.48 13.58
N GLY A 293 -13.62 1.30 13.44
CA GLY A 293 -13.70 2.71 13.10
C GLY A 293 -13.59 3.01 11.61
N SER A 294 -13.71 4.28 11.24
CA SER A 294 -13.73 4.76 9.86
C SER A 294 -12.57 5.71 9.56
N ASN A 295 -12.26 5.88 8.27
CA ASN A 295 -11.24 6.81 7.79
C ASN A 295 -9.83 6.51 8.35
N ASN A 296 -9.52 5.27 8.70
CA ASN A 296 -8.21 4.86 9.17
C ASN A 296 -7.28 4.47 8.01
N ILE A 297 -5.99 4.54 8.26
CA ILE A 297 -4.95 4.03 7.36
C ILE A 297 -4.18 2.95 8.12
N ILE A 298 -4.09 1.76 7.55
CA ILE A 298 -3.23 0.67 8.03
C ILE A 298 -2.18 0.45 6.94
N GLU A 299 -0.91 0.74 7.26
CA GLU A 299 0.17 0.77 6.30
C GLU A 299 1.33 -0.11 6.74
N ARG A 300 1.87 -0.93 5.83
CA ARG A 300 3.08 -1.73 6.07
C ARG A 300 3.00 -2.55 7.36
N THR A 301 1.83 -3.11 7.64
CA THR A 301 1.62 -4.02 8.78
C THR A 301 1.63 -5.47 8.31
N VAL A 302 2.04 -6.35 9.21
CA VAL A 302 1.96 -7.80 9.01
C VAL A 302 1.04 -8.38 10.07
N THR A 303 0.08 -9.22 9.65
CA THR A 303 -0.77 -10.00 10.55
C THR A 303 -0.55 -11.48 10.28
N ARG A 304 -0.22 -12.26 11.34
CA ARG A 304 0.14 -13.66 11.14
C ARG A 304 -0.13 -14.54 12.35
N PHE A 305 -0.39 -15.81 12.10
CA PHE A 305 -0.60 -16.84 13.14
C PHE A 305 -1.75 -16.52 14.08
N ASN A 306 -2.71 -15.67 13.70
CA ASN A 306 -3.88 -15.35 14.50
C ASN A 306 -4.93 -16.47 14.35
N ARG A 307 -5.83 -16.57 15.30
CA ARG A 307 -6.83 -17.65 15.37
C ARG A 307 -8.19 -17.29 14.80
N ASP A 308 -8.20 -16.33 13.94
CA ASP A 308 -9.25 -15.89 13.01
C ASP A 308 -8.56 -15.00 11.94
N THR A 309 -9.31 -14.24 11.17
CA THR A 309 -8.82 -13.38 10.10
C THR A 309 -7.67 -12.47 10.55
N GLY A 310 -6.62 -12.40 9.76
CA GLY A 310 -5.47 -11.54 10.05
C GLY A 310 -5.84 -10.08 10.24
N LEU A 311 -6.60 -9.49 9.31
CA LEU A 311 -7.14 -8.12 9.43
C LEU A 311 -8.60 -8.10 8.98
N GLN A 312 -9.50 -7.79 9.91
CA GLN A 312 -10.94 -7.75 9.66
C GLN A 312 -11.56 -6.38 9.91
N LEU A 313 -12.44 -5.95 9.00
CA LEU A 313 -13.33 -4.81 9.17
C LEU A 313 -14.74 -5.32 9.50
N SER A 314 -15.34 -4.84 10.58
CA SER A 314 -16.73 -5.12 10.95
C SER A 314 -17.21 -4.13 12.01
N ARG A 315 -18.53 -4.10 12.27
CA ARG A 315 -19.12 -3.24 13.32
C ARG A 315 -18.55 -3.60 14.71
N ILE A 316 -18.45 -2.60 15.57
CA ILE A 316 -17.90 -2.76 16.93
C ILE A 316 -18.77 -3.66 17.80
N ALA A 317 -20.10 -3.54 17.71
CA ALA A 317 -21.07 -4.31 18.47
C ALA A 317 -22.30 -4.62 17.62
N SER A 318 -23.08 -5.63 17.99
CA SER A 318 -24.31 -6.00 17.29
C SER A 318 -25.35 -4.87 17.22
N SER A 319 -25.33 -3.96 18.18
CA SER A 319 -26.18 -2.75 18.22
C SER A 319 -25.66 -1.57 17.39
N THR A 320 -24.45 -1.64 16.83
CA THR A 320 -23.89 -0.55 16.00
C THR A 320 -24.75 -0.34 14.76
N PRO A 321 -25.36 0.84 14.57
CA PRO A 321 -26.21 1.12 13.42
C PRO A 321 -25.39 1.17 12.12
N ARG A 322 -26.05 0.92 10.98
CA ARG A 322 -25.41 0.74 9.68
C ARG A 322 -24.58 1.95 9.21
N ASP A 323 -25.00 3.15 9.51
CA ASP A 323 -24.30 4.40 9.18
C ASP A 323 -23.02 4.61 9.99
N GLN A 324 -22.80 3.80 11.03
CA GLN A 324 -21.58 3.79 11.84
C GLN A 324 -20.68 2.58 11.56
N TRP A 325 -21.01 1.76 10.56
CA TRP A 325 -20.15 0.66 10.15
C TRP A 325 -18.82 1.18 9.59
N PRO A 326 -17.71 0.45 9.77
CA PRO A 326 -16.39 0.92 9.36
C PRO A 326 -16.34 1.23 7.86
N ALA A 327 -16.01 2.46 7.52
CA ALA A 327 -16.04 3.00 6.15
C ALA A 327 -14.80 3.82 5.83
N ASN A 328 -14.46 3.94 4.54
CA ASN A 328 -13.38 4.78 4.04
C ASN A 328 -12.00 4.47 4.67
N ASN A 329 -11.74 3.23 5.06
CA ASN A 329 -10.44 2.80 5.54
C ASN A 329 -9.53 2.41 4.37
N LEU A 330 -8.25 2.68 4.49
CA LEU A 330 -7.22 2.31 3.53
C LEU A 330 -6.24 1.32 4.16
N MET A 331 -6.20 0.09 3.64
CA MET A 331 -5.17 -0.91 3.93
C MET A 331 -4.17 -0.88 2.77
N VAL A 332 -2.94 -0.45 3.04
CA VAL A 332 -1.93 -0.25 1.99
C VAL A 332 -0.61 -0.89 2.35
N SER A 333 -0.03 -1.65 1.41
CA SER A 333 1.24 -2.36 1.61
C SER A 333 1.20 -3.30 2.83
N VAL A 334 0.07 -3.97 3.04
CA VAL A 334 -0.16 -4.87 4.18
C VAL A 334 0.04 -6.32 3.75
N GLU A 335 0.50 -7.14 4.68
CA GLU A 335 0.69 -8.58 4.50
C GLU A 335 -0.10 -9.35 5.56
N SER A 336 -0.74 -10.45 5.15
CA SER A 336 -1.48 -11.32 6.06
C SER A 336 -1.24 -12.77 5.71
N HIS A 337 -0.72 -13.56 6.69
CA HIS A 337 -0.36 -14.95 6.41
C HIS A 337 -0.42 -15.86 7.62
N ASP A 338 -0.57 -17.16 7.36
CA ASP A 338 -0.56 -18.24 8.36
C ASP A 338 -1.58 -18.04 9.48
N ASN A 339 -2.71 -17.37 9.20
CA ASN A 339 -3.81 -17.29 10.13
C ASN A 339 -4.64 -18.58 10.07
N ALA A 340 -5.03 -19.11 11.23
CA ALA A 340 -5.76 -20.38 11.33
C ALA A 340 -6.50 -20.48 12.66
N ASP A 341 -7.79 -20.69 12.58
CA ASP A 341 -8.68 -21.09 13.66
C ASP A 341 -8.73 -22.60 13.85
N SER A 342 -9.34 -23.07 14.91
CA SER A 342 -9.37 -24.49 15.25
C SER A 342 -10.24 -25.33 14.31
N ASP A 343 -11.29 -24.76 13.70
CA ASP A 343 -12.16 -25.45 12.75
C ASP A 343 -11.78 -25.22 11.27
N GLY A 344 -10.93 -24.21 10.99
CA GLY A 344 -10.35 -23.95 9.68
C GLY A 344 -11.32 -23.34 8.66
N GLU A 345 -12.33 -22.60 9.11
CA GLU A 345 -13.40 -22.07 8.26
C GLU A 345 -13.39 -20.53 8.15
N ASP A 346 -12.91 -19.80 9.18
CA ASP A 346 -13.09 -18.34 9.28
C ASP A 346 -11.78 -17.53 9.22
N ALA A 347 -10.61 -18.16 9.32
CA ALA A 347 -9.33 -17.48 9.40
C ALA A 347 -8.77 -17.09 8.02
N ASP A 348 -9.31 -15.99 7.49
CA ASP A 348 -8.88 -15.38 6.25
C ASP A 348 -7.59 -14.56 6.41
N GLY A 349 -6.98 -14.17 5.28
CA GLY A 349 -5.95 -13.14 5.29
C GLY A 349 -6.56 -11.77 5.61
N PHE A 350 -7.53 -11.36 4.83
CA PHE A 350 -8.26 -10.10 4.96
C PHE A 350 -9.76 -10.32 4.86
N ALA A 351 -10.53 -9.68 5.73
CA ALA A 351 -11.97 -9.69 5.64
C ALA A 351 -12.57 -8.28 5.73
N ALA A 352 -13.51 -8.00 4.85
CA ALA A 352 -14.41 -6.86 4.95
C ALA A 352 -15.82 -7.43 4.83
N LYS A 353 -16.27 -8.12 5.89
CA LYS A 353 -17.43 -9.01 5.85
C LYS A 353 -18.53 -8.64 6.84
N LEU A 354 -19.74 -9.07 6.57
CA LEU A 354 -20.95 -9.02 7.40
C LEU A 354 -21.50 -7.60 7.63
N THR A 355 -20.71 -6.66 8.16
CA THR A 355 -21.18 -5.35 8.62
C THR A 355 -20.14 -4.26 8.34
N VAL A 356 -19.97 -3.93 7.08
CA VAL A 356 -18.96 -2.99 6.59
C VAL A 356 -19.63 -1.87 5.81
N GLY A 357 -19.22 -0.64 6.06
CA GLY A 357 -19.61 0.55 5.28
C GLY A 357 -18.83 0.64 3.96
N GLY A 358 -19.21 1.57 3.11
CA GLY A 358 -18.59 1.75 1.80
C GLY A 358 -17.22 2.44 1.83
N GLY A 359 -16.51 2.40 0.69
CA GLY A 359 -15.27 3.17 0.48
C GLY A 359 -14.02 2.56 1.10
N ASN A 360 -14.06 1.34 1.61
CA ASN A 360 -12.86 0.64 2.10
C ASN A 360 -12.02 0.15 0.92
N VAL A 361 -10.70 0.33 1.00
CA VAL A 361 -9.74 0.02 -0.06
C VAL A 361 -8.59 -0.84 0.47
N PHE A 362 -8.32 -1.94 -0.21
CA PHE A 362 -7.08 -2.71 -0.08
C PHE A 362 -6.22 -2.43 -1.31
N ARG A 363 -5.00 -1.93 -1.10
CA ARG A 363 -4.06 -1.59 -2.16
C ARG A 363 -2.67 -2.10 -1.82
N TYR A 364 -2.00 -2.73 -2.80
CA TYR A 364 -0.69 -3.33 -2.59
C TYR A 364 -0.68 -4.32 -1.41
N ALA A 365 -1.78 -5.04 -1.22
CA ALA A 365 -1.94 -5.98 -0.12
C ALA A 365 -1.60 -7.40 -0.58
N VAL A 366 -0.99 -8.18 0.30
CA VAL A 366 -0.59 -9.56 0.03
C VAL A 366 -1.21 -10.48 1.07
N SER A 367 -2.00 -11.45 0.61
CA SER A 367 -2.57 -12.51 1.44
C SER A 367 -2.06 -13.87 0.99
N HIS A 368 -1.51 -14.65 1.92
CA HIS A 368 -1.00 -15.97 1.57
C HIS A 368 -0.96 -16.94 2.74
N HIS A 369 -1.07 -18.23 2.41
CA HIS A 369 -0.94 -19.31 3.37
C HIS A 369 -1.89 -19.17 4.58
N ASN A 370 -3.07 -18.56 4.42
CA ASN A 370 -4.12 -18.62 5.42
C ASN A 370 -4.90 -19.91 5.26
N ILE A 371 -5.52 -20.39 6.33
CA ILE A 371 -6.20 -21.69 6.29
C ILE A 371 -7.48 -21.66 5.46
N ASP A 372 -8.14 -20.50 5.38
CA ASP A 372 -9.33 -20.26 4.56
C ASP A 372 -9.01 -19.30 3.38
N ASP A 373 -9.71 -18.22 3.21
CA ASP A 373 -9.64 -17.35 2.03
C ASP A 373 -8.50 -16.31 2.10
N GLY A 374 -8.07 -15.83 0.95
CA GLY A 374 -7.18 -14.67 0.90
C GLY A 374 -7.92 -13.38 1.26
N TRP A 375 -9.08 -13.16 0.67
CA TRP A 375 -10.05 -12.12 0.99
C TRP A 375 -11.44 -12.71 1.12
N ASP A 376 -12.15 -12.31 2.20
CA ASP A 376 -13.57 -12.61 2.38
C ASP A 376 -14.41 -11.31 2.47
N LEU A 377 -15.33 -11.13 1.52
CA LEU A 377 -16.31 -10.04 1.48
C LEU A 377 -17.74 -10.56 1.72
N TYR A 378 -17.88 -11.52 2.62
CA TYR A 378 -19.15 -12.23 2.83
C TYR A 378 -20.25 -11.30 3.33
N THR A 379 -21.44 -11.49 2.78
CA THR A 379 -22.69 -10.86 3.20
C THR A 379 -23.63 -11.87 3.80
N LYS A 380 -24.46 -11.47 4.75
CA LYS A 380 -25.43 -12.32 5.45
C LYS A 380 -26.80 -11.68 5.43
N SER A 381 -27.85 -12.48 5.25
CA SER A 381 -29.26 -12.02 5.24
C SER A 381 -29.66 -11.29 6.52
N ASP A 382 -29.13 -11.71 7.65
CA ASP A 382 -29.39 -11.09 8.96
C ASP A 382 -28.99 -9.60 9.02
N THR A 383 -27.94 -9.22 8.31
CA THR A 383 -27.38 -7.86 8.30
C THR A 383 -27.56 -7.16 6.95
N GLY A 384 -27.83 -7.91 5.91
CA GLY A 384 -28.03 -7.41 4.55
C GLY A 384 -26.71 -7.07 3.84
N ALA A 385 -26.81 -6.28 2.78
CA ALA A 385 -25.67 -5.90 1.96
C ALA A 385 -24.64 -5.07 2.75
N ILE A 386 -23.37 -5.38 2.57
CA ILE A 386 -22.26 -4.52 3.00
C ILE A 386 -22.06 -3.35 2.02
N GLY A 387 -21.23 -2.38 2.41
CA GLY A 387 -20.77 -1.33 1.49
C GLY A 387 -19.79 -1.87 0.45
N THR A 388 -19.62 -1.11 -0.62
CA THR A 388 -18.67 -1.49 -1.69
C THR A 388 -17.23 -1.42 -1.21
N VAL A 389 -16.44 -2.44 -1.57
CA VAL A 389 -15.01 -2.57 -1.28
C VAL A 389 -14.23 -2.53 -2.60
N THR A 390 -13.07 -1.88 -2.58
CA THR A 390 -12.11 -1.90 -3.69
C THR A 390 -10.88 -2.71 -3.29
N ILE A 391 -10.48 -3.67 -4.12
CA ILE A 391 -9.22 -4.39 -4.01
C ILE A 391 -8.42 -4.12 -5.28
N GLU A 392 -7.22 -3.57 -5.13
CA GLU A 392 -6.42 -3.21 -6.29
C GLU A 392 -4.92 -3.44 -6.07
N ASP A 393 -4.20 -3.73 -7.17
CA ASP A 393 -2.75 -3.89 -7.19
C ASP A 393 -2.25 -4.90 -6.11
N SER A 394 -3.01 -5.98 -5.85
CA SER A 394 -2.83 -6.87 -4.71
C SER A 394 -2.63 -8.33 -5.14
N LEU A 395 -2.19 -9.17 -4.20
CA LEU A 395 -1.83 -10.57 -4.47
C LEU A 395 -2.46 -11.51 -3.43
N ALA A 396 -3.15 -12.55 -3.91
CA ALA A 396 -3.59 -13.70 -3.10
C ALA A 396 -2.91 -14.97 -3.60
N TYR A 397 -2.13 -15.66 -2.78
CA TYR A 397 -1.53 -16.93 -3.20
C TYR A 397 -1.45 -17.97 -2.10
N SER A 398 -1.59 -19.24 -2.49
CA SER A 398 -1.47 -20.40 -1.60
C SER A 398 -2.39 -20.36 -0.37
N ASN A 399 -3.51 -19.60 -0.39
CA ASN A 399 -4.52 -19.67 0.68
C ASN A 399 -5.23 -21.03 0.61
N GLY A 400 -5.66 -21.54 1.76
CA GLY A 400 -6.13 -22.91 1.96
C GLY A 400 -5.04 -23.90 2.35
N THR A 401 -3.79 -23.43 2.48
CA THR A 401 -2.65 -24.24 2.92
C THR A 401 -1.67 -23.36 3.67
N LEU A 402 -1.45 -23.62 4.95
CA LEU A 402 -0.48 -22.91 5.75
C LEU A 402 0.96 -23.12 5.23
N SER A 403 1.88 -22.27 5.59
CA SER A 403 3.29 -22.37 5.15
C SER A 403 3.98 -23.66 5.61
N ASN A 404 3.49 -24.29 6.68
CA ASN A 404 3.95 -25.60 7.17
C ASN A 404 3.29 -26.79 6.45
N GLY A 405 2.42 -26.55 5.45
CA GLY A 405 1.71 -27.57 4.68
C GLY A 405 0.38 -28.04 5.29
N THR A 406 -0.04 -27.51 6.43
CA THR A 406 -1.34 -27.85 7.04
C THR A 406 -2.47 -27.34 6.15
N GLN A 407 -3.50 -28.17 5.98
CA GLN A 407 -4.74 -27.88 5.28
C GLN A 407 -5.93 -28.26 6.15
N ASN A 408 -7.05 -27.56 5.98
CA ASN A 408 -8.34 -27.96 6.55
C ASN A 408 -9.38 -28.04 5.42
N GLY A 409 -10.24 -29.04 5.47
CA GLY A 409 -11.29 -29.26 4.45
C GLY A 409 -12.53 -28.38 4.63
N ASN A 410 -12.68 -27.71 5.76
CA ASN A 410 -13.86 -26.90 6.07
C ASN A 410 -13.86 -25.55 5.36
N GLY A 411 -12.70 -24.92 5.21
CA GLY A 411 -12.55 -23.61 4.59
C GLY A 411 -12.86 -23.58 3.10
N ASP A 412 -13.22 -22.42 2.61
CA ASP A 412 -13.50 -22.17 1.18
C ASP A 412 -12.22 -22.06 0.33
N ARG A 413 -11.12 -21.59 0.89
CA ARG A 413 -9.75 -21.61 0.35
C ARG A 413 -9.58 -20.87 -0.97
N ASN A 414 -10.35 -19.78 -1.17
CA ASN A 414 -10.25 -18.96 -2.37
C ASN A 414 -9.14 -17.90 -2.26
N GLY A 415 -8.75 -17.34 -3.39
CA GLY A 415 -7.94 -16.11 -3.40
C GLY A 415 -8.79 -14.90 -3.01
N PHE A 416 -9.91 -14.70 -3.71
CA PHE A 416 -10.83 -13.58 -3.50
C PHE A 416 -12.28 -14.09 -3.52
N LYS A 417 -12.92 -14.10 -2.33
CA LYS A 417 -14.33 -14.44 -2.13
C LYS A 417 -15.13 -13.14 -2.02
N LEU A 418 -16.02 -12.88 -2.99
CA LEU A 418 -16.57 -11.54 -3.25
C LEU A 418 -18.07 -11.43 -2.91
N GLY A 419 -18.54 -12.14 -1.92
CA GLY A 419 -19.93 -12.05 -1.50
C GLY A 419 -20.47 -13.25 -0.75
N GLY A 420 -21.79 -13.29 -0.56
CA GLY A 420 -22.52 -14.38 0.10
C GLY A 420 -24.03 -14.21 0.01
N GLU A 421 -24.78 -15.29 0.22
CA GLU A 421 -26.23 -15.36 0.45
C GLU A 421 -27.12 -14.64 -0.59
N ASP A 422 -26.69 -14.61 -1.87
CA ASP A 422 -27.42 -13.99 -2.98
C ASP A 422 -27.69 -12.48 -2.79
N ILE A 423 -26.84 -11.79 -2.01
CA ILE A 423 -26.94 -10.36 -1.74
C ILE A 423 -26.04 -9.59 -2.70
N ALA A 424 -26.66 -8.68 -3.49
CA ALA A 424 -25.96 -7.90 -4.49
C ALA A 424 -25.10 -6.79 -3.86
N VAL A 425 -23.80 -6.79 -4.14
CA VAL A 425 -22.85 -5.72 -3.81
C VAL A 425 -21.89 -5.49 -4.98
N ASN A 426 -21.69 -4.24 -5.36
CA ASN A 426 -20.90 -3.87 -6.55
C ASN A 426 -19.43 -3.57 -6.17
N HIS A 427 -18.67 -4.60 -5.84
CA HIS A 427 -17.25 -4.48 -5.52
C HIS A 427 -16.41 -4.14 -6.76
N THR A 428 -15.23 -3.57 -6.54
CA THR A 428 -14.21 -3.35 -7.59
C THR A 428 -12.96 -4.15 -7.27
N VAL A 429 -12.56 -5.04 -8.18
CA VAL A 429 -11.34 -5.85 -8.07
C VAL A 429 -10.54 -5.65 -9.35
N ARG A 430 -9.37 -5.01 -9.23
CA ARG A 430 -8.59 -4.62 -10.40
C ARG A 430 -7.08 -4.71 -10.18
N ARG A 431 -6.37 -5.11 -11.24
CA ARG A 431 -4.91 -5.26 -11.21
C ARG A 431 -4.44 -6.12 -10.03
N THR A 432 -5.15 -7.25 -9.81
CA THR A 432 -4.84 -8.19 -8.75
C THR A 432 -4.43 -9.54 -9.32
N ILE A 433 -3.70 -10.31 -8.52
CA ILE A 433 -3.18 -11.62 -8.90
C ILE A 433 -3.72 -12.67 -7.92
N ALA A 434 -4.29 -13.76 -8.45
CA ALA A 434 -4.64 -14.95 -7.70
C ALA A 434 -3.75 -16.11 -8.18
N TYR A 435 -2.94 -16.70 -7.30
CA TYR A 435 -1.96 -17.70 -7.66
C TYR A 435 -2.01 -18.92 -6.73
N ARG A 436 -2.34 -20.10 -7.26
CA ARG A 436 -2.31 -21.40 -6.55
C ARG A 436 -3.08 -21.42 -5.22
N ASN A 437 -4.25 -20.78 -5.16
CA ASN A 437 -5.12 -20.91 -3.99
C ASN A 437 -5.86 -22.26 -4.02
N GLY A 438 -6.30 -22.72 -2.86
CA GLY A 438 -6.83 -24.06 -2.62
C GLY A 438 -8.15 -24.40 -3.32
N LYS A 439 -8.89 -23.38 -3.83
CA LYS A 439 -10.14 -23.58 -4.59
C LYS A 439 -10.19 -22.64 -5.79
N HIS A 440 -10.81 -21.48 -5.67
CA HIS A 440 -10.92 -20.52 -6.77
C HIS A 440 -9.94 -19.36 -6.65
N GLY A 441 -9.51 -18.81 -7.79
CA GLY A 441 -8.76 -17.55 -7.80
C GLY A 441 -9.66 -16.38 -7.41
N PHE A 442 -10.75 -16.19 -8.16
CA PHE A 442 -11.78 -15.20 -7.92
C PHE A 442 -13.15 -15.89 -7.95
N THR A 443 -13.94 -15.68 -6.91
CA THR A 443 -15.33 -16.18 -6.88
C THR A 443 -16.32 -15.08 -6.51
N TYR A 444 -17.46 -15.03 -7.24
CA TYR A 444 -18.56 -14.13 -6.89
C TYR A 444 -19.26 -14.57 -5.59
N ASN A 445 -19.09 -15.85 -5.21
CA ASN A 445 -19.67 -16.48 -4.02
C ASN A 445 -21.14 -16.08 -3.78
N ARG A 446 -21.98 -16.30 -4.80
CA ARG A 446 -23.41 -15.95 -4.79
C ARG A 446 -23.70 -14.43 -4.65
N ASN A 447 -22.79 -13.56 -5.05
CA ASN A 447 -23.03 -12.12 -5.18
C ASN A 447 -23.53 -11.79 -6.60
N PRO A 448 -24.83 -11.54 -6.84
CA PRO A 448 -25.36 -11.27 -8.17
C PRO A 448 -25.15 -9.84 -8.64
N GLY A 449 -24.44 -9.01 -7.86
CA GLY A 449 -24.22 -7.59 -8.14
C GLY A 449 -23.38 -7.31 -9.38
N THR A 450 -23.35 -6.05 -9.79
CA THR A 450 -22.55 -5.57 -10.92
C THR A 450 -21.15 -5.20 -10.43
N MET A 451 -20.31 -6.21 -10.18
CA MET A 451 -18.92 -5.99 -9.80
C MET A 451 -18.07 -5.58 -10.99
N THR A 452 -17.01 -4.80 -10.76
CA THR A 452 -15.97 -4.49 -11.76
C THR A 452 -14.77 -5.39 -11.54
N ILE A 453 -14.53 -6.31 -12.48
CA ILE A 453 -13.43 -7.30 -12.45
C ILE A 453 -12.52 -7.01 -13.65
N SER A 454 -11.41 -6.29 -13.43
CA SER A 454 -10.61 -5.79 -14.55
C SER A 454 -9.10 -5.86 -14.36
N ASN A 455 -8.39 -6.20 -15.43
CA ASN A 455 -6.93 -6.28 -15.46
C ASN A 455 -6.38 -7.26 -14.40
N ASN A 456 -7.07 -8.36 -14.12
CA ASN A 456 -6.64 -9.34 -13.12
C ASN A 456 -5.97 -10.53 -13.80
N LEU A 457 -5.03 -11.13 -13.10
CA LEU A 457 -4.32 -12.35 -13.49
C LEU A 457 -4.64 -13.48 -12.51
N SER A 458 -5.07 -14.62 -13.02
CA SER A 458 -5.40 -15.79 -12.21
C SER A 458 -4.68 -17.03 -12.75
N ILE A 459 -3.90 -17.70 -11.88
CA ILE A 459 -3.01 -18.78 -12.30
C ILE A 459 -3.13 -19.99 -11.35
N ASP A 460 -3.32 -21.19 -11.93
CA ASP A 460 -3.18 -22.49 -11.26
C ASP A 460 -3.98 -22.64 -9.96
N ASN A 461 -5.10 -21.93 -9.77
CA ASN A 461 -5.98 -22.18 -8.63
C ASN A 461 -6.69 -23.53 -8.79
N THR A 462 -6.88 -24.25 -7.70
CA THR A 462 -7.19 -25.69 -7.74
C THR A 462 -8.44 -26.03 -8.56
N GLU A 463 -9.54 -25.26 -8.41
CA GLU A 463 -10.76 -25.54 -9.19
C GLU A 463 -10.90 -24.60 -10.40
N ARG A 464 -11.17 -23.32 -10.18
CA ARG A 464 -11.31 -22.32 -11.25
C ARG A 464 -10.47 -21.10 -10.97
N ASN A 465 -9.93 -20.52 -12.00
CA ASN A 465 -9.29 -19.22 -11.88
C ASN A 465 -10.35 -18.10 -11.71
N PHE A 466 -11.48 -18.19 -12.42
CA PHE A 466 -12.64 -17.31 -12.25
C PHE A 466 -13.90 -18.16 -12.10
N SER A 467 -14.70 -17.94 -11.05
CA SER A 467 -15.92 -18.67 -10.73
C SER A 467 -17.07 -17.71 -10.48
N PHE A 468 -17.75 -17.30 -11.56
CA PHE A 468 -18.91 -16.41 -11.56
C PHE A 468 -20.06 -17.10 -12.29
N ASP A 469 -20.89 -17.80 -11.54
CA ASP A 469 -21.97 -18.65 -12.07
C ASP A 469 -23.26 -17.86 -12.36
N ALA A 470 -23.38 -16.63 -11.83
CA ALA A 470 -24.53 -15.74 -12.01
C ALA A 470 -24.12 -14.27 -11.82
N GLY A 471 -25.09 -13.36 -12.03
CA GLY A 471 -24.91 -11.94 -11.81
C GLY A 471 -24.62 -11.13 -13.08
N THR A 472 -24.32 -9.87 -12.89
CA THR A 472 -24.14 -8.87 -13.96
C THR A 472 -22.75 -8.22 -13.94
N SER A 473 -21.76 -8.87 -13.33
CA SER A 473 -20.39 -8.39 -13.23
C SER A 473 -19.78 -8.03 -14.59
N VAL A 474 -18.93 -7.00 -14.61
CA VAL A 474 -18.28 -6.49 -15.82
C VAL A 474 -16.82 -6.94 -15.83
N PHE A 475 -16.44 -7.69 -16.87
CA PHE A 475 -15.09 -8.25 -17.01
C PHE A 475 -14.33 -7.55 -18.14
N ARG A 476 -13.14 -7.01 -17.85
CA ARG A 476 -12.26 -6.33 -18.82
C ARG A 476 -10.80 -6.69 -18.60
N ASN A 477 -10.12 -7.06 -19.67
CA ASN A 477 -8.67 -7.32 -19.69
C ASN A 477 -8.16 -8.37 -18.69
N ASN A 478 -8.99 -9.30 -18.22
CA ASN A 478 -8.55 -10.35 -17.31
C ASN A 478 -7.82 -11.46 -18.07
N THR A 479 -6.87 -12.11 -17.40
CA THR A 479 -6.09 -13.22 -17.94
C THR A 479 -6.13 -14.40 -16.98
N SER A 480 -6.44 -15.58 -17.50
CA SER A 480 -6.49 -16.85 -16.79
C SER A 480 -5.54 -17.85 -17.44
N CYS A 481 -4.65 -18.43 -16.62
CA CYS A 481 -3.63 -19.38 -17.10
C CYS A 481 -3.56 -20.63 -16.22
N ARG A 482 -3.21 -21.76 -16.81
CA ARG A 482 -2.91 -23.01 -16.11
C ARG A 482 -1.64 -23.62 -16.66
N PHE A 483 -0.68 -23.87 -15.79
CA PHE A 483 0.61 -24.49 -16.10
C PHE A 483 0.79 -25.82 -15.36
N ALA A 484 0.05 -26.01 -14.27
CA ALA A 484 0.10 -27.22 -13.43
C ALA A 484 -1.32 -27.73 -13.18
N GLY A 485 -1.48 -29.05 -13.27
CA GLY A 485 -2.71 -29.74 -12.91
C GLY A 485 -3.86 -29.59 -13.92
N SER A 486 -4.95 -30.27 -13.60
CA SER A 486 -6.25 -30.15 -14.27
C SER A 486 -7.17 -29.27 -13.39
N GLY A 487 -7.86 -28.32 -13.96
CA GLY A 487 -8.87 -27.53 -13.29
C GLY A 487 -10.14 -27.45 -14.13
N SER A 488 -11.21 -26.95 -13.55
CA SER A 488 -12.44 -26.69 -14.28
C SER A 488 -12.31 -25.43 -15.13
N ASN A 489 -13.01 -25.40 -16.27
CA ASN A 489 -13.13 -24.19 -17.09
C ASN A 489 -13.63 -23.00 -16.28
N ASP A 490 -13.12 -21.82 -16.58
CA ASP A 490 -13.64 -20.61 -15.96
C ASP A 490 -15.12 -20.41 -16.27
N LYS A 491 -15.84 -19.85 -15.31
CA LYS A 491 -17.21 -19.39 -15.47
C LYS A 491 -17.25 -17.89 -15.22
N THR A 492 -17.79 -17.14 -16.16
CA THR A 492 -17.81 -15.67 -16.12
C THR A 492 -19.13 -15.15 -16.67
N VAL A 493 -20.21 -15.49 -15.95
CA VAL A 493 -21.55 -14.96 -16.28
C VAL A 493 -21.59 -13.47 -15.95
N GLY A 494 -21.95 -12.66 -16.96
CA GLY A 494 -21.97 -11.20 -16.85
C GLY A 494 -21.65 -10.51 -18.18
N ASN A 495 -21.22 -9.28 -18.11
CA ASN A 495 -20.79 -8.47 -19.25
C ASN A 495 -19.32 -8.73 -19.59
N VAL A 496 -19.06 -9.68 -20.46
CA VAL A 496 -17.73 -10.10 -20.89
C VAL A 496 -17.50 -9.64 -22.33
N ASP A 497 -16.31 -9.06 -22.60
CA ASP A 497 -15.90 -8.71 -23.98
C ASP A 497 -14.63 -9.45 -24.40
N GLY A 498 -14.20 -9.25 -25.65
CA GLY A 498 -13.04 -9.88 -26.24
C GLY A 498 -11.67 -9.41 -25.69
N SER A 499 -11.65 -8.45 -24.75
CA SER A 499 -10.43 -8.04 -24.06
C SER A 499 -9.95 -9.07 -23.02
N ASN A 500 -10.81 -10.01 -22.63
CA ASN A 500 -10.49 -11.05 -21.64
C ASN A 500 -9.88 -12.29 -22.31
N GLN A 501 -9.04 -13.02 -21.58
CA GLN A 501 -8.53 -14.32 -21.93
C GLN A 501 -8.77 -15.29 -20.77
N PHE A 502 -9.95 -15.93 -20.75
CA PHE A 502 -10.31 -16.93 -19.75
C PHE A 502 -9.88 -18.33 -20.19
N TRP A 503 -9.54 -19.18 -19.22
CA TRP A 503 -9.15 -20.56 -19.48
C TRP A 503 -10.38 -21.44 -19.77
N SER A 504 -10.34 -22.11 -20.91
CA SER A 504 -11.42 -23.01 -21.39
C SER A 504 -10.87 -24.35 -21.92
N GLY A 505 -9.88 -24.92 -21.21
CA GLY A 505 -9.22 -26.16 -21.58
C GLY A 505 -7.82 -25.97 -22.18
N SER A 506 -7.46 -24.76 -22.57
CA SER A 506 -6.11 -24.42 -23.05
C SER A 506 -5.73 -22.98 -22.71
N ASN A 507 -4.42 -22.74 -22.59
CA ASN A 507 -3.89 -21.39 -22.37
C ASN A 507 -3.98 -20.56 -23.65
N GLY A 508 -4.44 -19.32 -23.54
CA GLY A 508 -4.32 -18.33 -24.60
C GLY A 508 -2.90 -17.72 -24.68
N SER A 509 -2.69 -16.87 -25.68
CA SER A 509 -1.37 -16.32 -26.02
C SER A 509 -0.71 -15.52 -24.90
N ARG A 510 -1.47 -14.81 -24.05
CA ARG A 510 -0.92 -14.02 -22.94
C ARG A 510 -0.23 -14.87 -21.87
N CYS A 511 -0.64 -16.13 -21.71
CA CYS A 511 -0.09 -17.01 -20.68
C CYS A 511 1.41 -17.29 -20.85
N SER A 512 1.95 -17.18 -22.06
CA SER A 512 3.38 -17.39 -22.32
C SER A 512 4.29 -16.43 -21.52
N THR A 513 3.78 -15.27 -21.09
CA THR A 513 4.51 -14.28 -20.31
C THR A 513 4.43 -14.49 -18.80
N TYR A 514 3.54 -15.36 -18.32
CA TYR A 514 3.21 -15.52 -16.90
C TYR A 514 3.61 -16.87 -16.32
N SER A 515 4.60 -17.54 -16.90
CA SER A 515 5.09 -18.84 -16.42
C SER A 515 6.25 -18.71 -15.44
N GLY A 516 6.37 -19.67 -14.52
CA GLY A 516 7.49 -19.79 -13.59
C GLY A 516 7.15 -19.50 -12.14
N ALA A 517 8.16 -19.48 -11.29
CA ALA A 517 7.99 -19.29 -9.86
C ALA A 517 7.55 -17.86 -9.53
N LEU A 518 6.58 -17.75 -8.61
CA LEU A 518 6.13 -16.49 -8.04
C LEU A 518 7.19 -15.95 -7.07
N ALA A 519 7.51 -14.67 -7.19
CA ALA A 519 8.18 -13.90 -6.15
C ALA A 519 7.54 -12.51 -6.06
N TRP A 520 7.60 -11.90 -4.88
CA TRP A 520 7.06 -10.58 -4.67
C TRP A 520 7.86 -9.82 -3.60
N SER A 521 7.72 -8.50 -3.60
CA SER A 521 8.29 -7.62 -2.58
C SER A 521 7.57 -6.28 -2.56
N PHE A 522 7.65 -5.57 -1.45
CA PHE A 522 7.29 -4.15 -1.43
C PHE A 522 8.49 -3.28 -1.78
N THR A 523 8.27 -2.31 -2.64
CA THR A 523 9.26 -1.25 -2.91
C THR A 523 9.38 -0.29 -1.74
N GLY A 524 10.39 0.57 -1.75
CA GLY A 524 10.59 1.57 -0.70
C GLY A 524 9.40 2.52 -0.51
N ASP A 525 8.64 2.82 -1.57
CA ASP A 525 7.40 3.62 -1.52
C ASP A 525 6.15 2.79 -1.18
N GLY A 526 6.31 1.48 -0.93
CA GLY A 526 5.22 0.58 -0.52
C GLY A 526 4.44 -0.07 -1.65
N ARG A 527 4.81 0.11 -2.91
CA ARG A 527 4.15 -0.59 -4.01
C ARG A 527 4.50 -2.07 -3.99
N LEU A 528 3.55 -2.88 -4.36
CA LEU A 528 3.78 -4.30 -4.57
C LEU A 528 4.43 -4.52 -5.95
N THR A 529 5.53 -5.24 -5.96
CA THR A 529 6.13 -5.80 -7.18
C THR A 529 5.98 -7.30 -7.16
N VAL A 530 5.55 -7.86 -8.29
CA VAL A 530 5.38 -9.31 -8.46
C VAL A 530 6.16 -9.75 -9.69
N THR A 531 6.86 -10.88 -9.57
CA THR A 531 7.54 -11.52 -10.71
C THR A 531 7.08 -12.97 -10.86
N LEU A 532 7.07 -13.46 -12.09
CA LEU A 532 6.86 -14.86 -12.44
C LEU A 532 8.04 -15.34 -13.30
N GLY A 533 8.76 -16.35 -12.81
CA GLY A 533 9.99 -16.80 -13.45
C GLY A 533 11.06 -15.69 -13.58
N GLY A 534 11.09 -14.75 -12.62
CA GLY A 534 12.00 -13.62 -12.63
C GLY A 534 11.58 -12.44 -13.53
N ARG A 535 10.43 -12.54 -14.22
CA ARG A 535 9.91 -11.47 -15.10
C ARG A 535 8.86 -10.65 -14.36
N PRO A 536 8.91 -9.31 -14.38
CA PRO A 536 7.88 -8.47 -13.77
C PRO A 536 6.51 -8.74 -14.37
N VAL A 537 5.49 -8.82 -13.51
CA VAL A 537 4.08 -8.88 -13.91
C VAL A 537 3.57 -7.45 -14.07
N SER A 538 3.03 -7.14 -15.24
CA SER A 538 2.34 -5.88 -15.53
C SER A 538 0.89 -6.20 -15.88
N LEU A 539 -0.07 -5.55 -15.21
CA LEU A 539 -1.51 -5.79 -15.33
C LEU A 539 -2.25 -4.55 -15.85
#